data_5f5ee123e2534959025fff0893815fbb
#
_entry.id   5f5ee123e2534959025fff0893815fbb
#
_cell.length_a   1.000
_cell.length_b   1.000
_cell.length_c   1.000
_cell.angle_alpha   90.00
_cell.angle_beta   90.00
_cell.angle_gamma   90.00
#
_symmetry.space_group_name_H-M   'P 1'
#
loop_
_entity.id
_entity.type
_entity.pdbx_description
1 polymer ?
#
loop_
_entity_poly.entity_id
_entity_poly.type
_entity_poly.pdbx_seq_one_letter_code
_entity_poly.pdbx_strand_id
1 'polypeptide(L)'
;MLELKPRFEEYIKKIIPEPEFPKFLEYCEKPTRRIIRCNTLKISPEKLKARLEKKGWEISQVKGFPEAMVIENKLLPGELGKSIEHQTGLYYVQELSSMMSPLALQATKEDYVLDLCAAPGSKTTQMAMMMENSGLLIANDVKIDRLR
;
A
#
# COMPACT_ATOMS: atom_id res chain seq x y z
N MET A 1 14.55 18.34 -14.83
CA MET A 1 13.82 17.61 -15.90
C MET A 1 14.35 16.19 -15.89
N LEU A 2 13.47 15.21 -15.73
CA LEU A 2 13.84 13.78 -15.66
C LEU A 2 14.47 13.36 -17.00
N GLU A 3 15.73 12.94 -16.97
CA GLU A 3 16.43 12.45 -18.16
C GLU A 3 16.26 10.92 -18.22
N LEU A 4 15.46 10.46 -19.15
CA LEU A 4 15.22 9.03 -19.34
C LEU A 4 16.36 8.40 -20.15
N LYS A 5 16.73 7.16 -19.86
CA LYS A 5 17.62 6.41 -20.74
C LYS A 5 16.96 6.22 -22.10
N PRO A 6 17.65 6.45 -23.25
CA PRO A 6 17.04 6.46 -24.60
C PRO A 6 16.21 5.19 -24.89
N ARG A 7 16.72 4.02 -24.55
CA ARG A 7 16.05 2.73 -24.76
C ARG A 7 14.75 2.61 -23.95
N PHE A 8 14.71 3.18 -22.74
CA PHE A 8 13.51 3.19 -21.91
C PHE A 8 12.47 4.17 -22.46
N GLU A 9 12.92 5.34 -22.88
CA GLU A 9 12.05 6.34 -23.51
C GLU A 9 11.38 5.79 -24.76
N GLU A 10 12.16 5.17 -25.67
CA GLU A 10 11.63 4.52 -26.87
C GLU A 10 10.58 3.43 -26.53
N TYR A 11 10.83 2.62 -25.49
CA TYR A 11 9.90 1.61 -25.06
C TYR A 11 8.60 2.21 -24.51
N ILE A 12 8.70 3.21 -23.63
CA ILE A 12 7.54 3.86 -23.02
C ILE A 12 6.68 4.59 -24.06
N LYS A 13 7.28 5.24 -25.07
CA LYS A 13 6.54 5.88 -26.17
C LYS A 13 5.73 4.91 -27.03
N LYS A 14 6.05 3.60 -27.00
CA LYS A 14 5.22 2.57 -27.66
C LYS A 14 3.95 2.22 -26.85
N ILE A 15 3.94 2.52 -25.54
CA ILE A 15 2.86 2.16 -24.61
C ILE A 15 1.98 3.37 -24.30
N ILE A 16 2.60 4.54 -24.10
CA ILE A 16 1.90 5.78 -23.76
C ILE A 16 1.74 6.61 -25.02
N PRO A 17 0.49 7.02 -25.40
CA PRO A 17 0.25 7.90 -26.52
C PRO A 17 1.05 9.19 -26.42
N GLU A 18 1.55 9.68 -27.55
CA GLU A 18 2.41 10.86 -27.62
C GLU A 18 1.84 12.10 -26.91
N PRO A 19 0.52 12.40 -26.98
CA PRO A 19 -0.07 13.52 -26.24
C PRO A 19 -0.02 13.38 -24.72
N GLU A 20 0.08 12.16 -24.20
CA GLU A 20 0.12 11.87 -22.75
C GLU A 20 1.54 11.76 -22.19
N PHE A 21 2.54 11.67 -23.06
CA PHE A 21 3.93 11.47 -22.65
C PHE A 21 4.48 12.60 -21.78
N PRO A 22 4.23 13.90 -22.06
CA PRO A 22 4.66 14.99 -21.17
C PRO A 22 4.07 14.88 -19.76
N LYS A 23 2.79 14.49 -19.67
CA LYS A 23 2.11 14.28 -18.39
C LYS A 23 2.68 13.10 -17.63
N PHE A 24 3.06 12.03 -18.31
CA PHE A 24 3.77 10.90 -17.70
C PHE A 24 5.08 11.36 -17.07
N LEU A 25 5.91 12.16 -17.76
CA LEU A 25 7.15 12.69 -17.21
C LEU A 25 6.91 13.56 -15.96
N GLU A 26 5.92 14.44 -16.03
CA GLU A 26 5.51 15.27 -14.88
C GLU A 26 5.16 14.39 -13.65
N TYR A 27 4.43 13.29 -13.86
CA TYR A 27 4.10 12.37 -12.77
C TYR A 27 5.31 11.61 -12.24
N CYS A 28 6.29 11.27 -13.09
CA CYS A 28 7.53 10.63 -12.66
C CYS A 28 8.39 11.54 -11.77
N GLU A 29 8.30 12.87 -11.93
CA GLU A 29 9.01 13.84 -11.10
C GLU A 29 8.32 14.13 -9.76
N LYS A 30 7.02 13.82 -9.64
CA LYS A 30 6.29 14.05 -8.40
C LYS A 30 6.74 13.06 -7.31
N PRO A 31 6.94 13.52 -6.08
CA PRO A 31 7.24 12.62 -4.98
C PRO A 31 6.06 11.66 -4.78
N THR A 32 6.37 10.39 -4.57
CA THR A 32 5.36 9.39 -4.23
C THR A 32 4.71 9.73 -2.90
N ARG A 33 3.38 9.65 -2.86
CA ARG A 33 2.64 9.82 -1.60
C ARG A 33 2.96 8.67 -0.65
N ARG A 34 3.13 8.98 0.61
CA ARG A 34 3.30 7.97 1.65
C ARG A 34 1.93 7.53 2.11
N ILE A 35 1.61 6.26 1.87
CA ILE A 35 0.30 5.71 2.21
C ILE A 35 0.50 4.53 3.14
N ILE A 36 -0.35 4.46 4.15
CA ILE A 36 -0.45 3.34 5.08
C ILE A 36 -1.87 2.77 5.05
N ARG A 37 -1.96 1.48 5.29
CA ARG A 37 -3.23 0.79 5.50
C ARG A 37 -3.37 0.43 6.98
N CYS A 38 -4.42 0.91 7.63
CA CYS A 38 -4.79 0.53 8.99
C CYS A 38 -5.11 -0.97 9.06
N ASN A 39 -4.62 -1.64 10.09
CA ASN A 39 -5.00 -3.02 10.38
C ASN A 39 -6.23 -3.03 11.29
N THR A 40 -7.40 -3.16 10.69
CA THR A 40 -8.68 -3.11 11.41
C THR A 40 -8.93 -4.30 12.34
N LEU A 41 -8.14 -5.39 12.21
CA LEU A 41 -8.13 -6.47 13.18
C LEU A 41 -7.54 -6.07 14.54
N LYS A 42 -6.74 -5.00 14.58
CA LYS A 42 -6.02 -4.56 15.79
C LYS A 42 -6.49 -3.20 16.32
N ILE A 43 -6.89 -2.29 15.43
CA ILE A 43 -7.23 -0.93 15.79
C ILE A 43 -8.20 -0.33 14.76
N SER A 44 -9.15 0.51 15.20
CA SER A 44 -9.98 1.25 14.24
C SER A 44 -9.19 2.37 13.54
N PRO A 45 -9.57 2.73 12.30
CA PRO A 45 -8.93 3.81 11.55
C PRO A 45 -8.87 5.13 12.33
N GLU A 46 -9.94 5.50 13.03
CA GLU A 46 -10.02 6.74 13.80
C GLU A 46 -9.02 6.75 14.98
N LYS A 47 -8.92 5.61 15.68
CA LYS A 47 -7.99 5.48 16.81
C LYS A 47 -6.53 5.49 16.34
N LEU A 48 -6.24 4.83 15.20
CA LEU A 48 -4.90 4.87 14.60
C LEU A 48 -4.54 6.29 14.19
N LYS A 49 -5.44 6.97 13.46
CA LYS A 49 -5.25 8.36 13.04
C LYS A 49 -4.94 9.26 14.24
N ALA A 50 -5.79 9.26 15.25
CA ALA A 50 -5.60 10.07 16.44
C ALA A 50 -4.28 9.76 17.19
N ARG A 51 -3.84 8.50 17.15
CA ARG A 51 -2.58 8.07 17.77
C ARG A 51 -1.37 8.61 17.01
N LEU A 52 -1.38 8.59 15.68
CA LEU A 52 -0.31 9.10 14.84
C LEU A 52 -0.27 10.63 14.83
N GLU A 53 -1.44 11.30 14.82
CA GLU A 53 -1.54 12.76 14.92
C GLU A 53 -0.95 13.30 16.23
N LYS A 54 -1.10 12.58 17.35
CA LYS A 54 -0.43 12.92 18.62
C LYS A 54 1.10 12.90 18.53
N LYS A 55 1.66 12.23 17.54
CA LYS A 55 3.10 12.20 17.25
C LYS A 55 3.55 13.26 16.24
N GLY A 56 2.63 14.13 15.82
CA GLY A 56 2.90 15.19 14.86
C GLY A 56 2.76 14.77 13.40
N TRP A 57 2.11 13.63 13.12
CA TRP A 57 1.82 13.23 11.74
C TRP A 57 0.56 13.95 11.25
N GLU A 58 0.59 14.43 10.02
CA GLU A 58 -0.58 14.98 9.35
C GLU A 58 -1.20 13.91 8.47
N ILE A 59 -2.43 13.50 8.76
CA ILE A 59 -3.06 12.34 8.13
C ILE A 59 -4.40 12.71 7.52
N SER A 60 -4.54 12.45 6.23
CA SER A 60 -5.83 12.43 5.54
C SER A 60 -6.26 10.99 5.23
N GLN A 61 -7.57 10.74 5.28
CA GLN A 61 -8.13 9.45 4.92
C GLN A 61 -8.61 9.47 3.46
N VAL A 62 -8.46 8.37 2.77
CA VAL A 62 -8.96 8.24 1.40
C VAL A 62 -10.49 8.12 1.45
N LYS A 63 -11.18 8.99 0.70
CA LYS A 63 -12.65 9.00 0.65
C LYS A 63 -13.19 7.64 0.18
N GLY A 64 -14.09 7.06 0.97
CA GLY A 64 -14.69 5.75 0.69
C GLY A 64 -13.81 4.55 1.05
N PHE A 65 -12.59 4.80 1.59
CA PHE A 65 -11.67 3.76 2.02
C PHE A 65 -10.93 4.21 3.29
N PRO A 66 -11.59 4.20 4.45
CA PRO A 66 -11.06 4.78 5.68
C PRO A 66 -9.80 4.07 6.21
N GLU A 67 -9.56 2.82 5.85
CA GLU A 67 -8.34 2.09 6.20
C GLU A 67 -7.10 2.66 5.51
N ALA A 68 -7.25 3.28 4.34
CA ALA A 68 -6.16 3.90 3.61
C ALA A 68 -5.96 5.35 4.09
N MET A 69 -4.75 5.64 4.57
CA MET A 69 -4.38 6.94 5.10
C MET A 69 -3.16 7.47 4.37
N VAL A 70 -3.25 8.73 3.92
CA VAL A 70 -2.15 9.46 3.29
C VAL A 70 -1.45 10.28 4.39
N ILE A 71 -0.13 10.21 4.41
CA ILE A 71 0.71 11.03 5.28
C ILE A 71 1.12 12.27 4.49
N GLU A 72 0.61 13.42 4.91
CA GLU A 72 0.75 14.69 4.17
C GLU A 72 2.05 15.42 4.50
N ASN A 73 2.54 15.28 5.72
CA ASN A 73 3.77 15.94 6.13
C ASN A 73 5.03 15.09 5.86
N LYS A 74 6.17 15.75 5.87
CA LYS A 74 7.47 15.11 5.71
C LYS A 74 7.89 14.46 7.03
N LEU A 75 7.97 13.13 7.05
CA LEU A 75 8.53 12.38 8.18
C LEU A 75 10.05 12.29 8.10
N LEU A 76 10.69 12.03 9.23
CA LEU A 76 12.12 11.74 9.29
C LEU A 76 12.45 10.44 8.54
N PRO A 77 13.68 10.29 8.01
CA PRO A 77 14.10 9.07 7.34
C PRO A 77 13.93 7.84 8.24
N GLY A 78 13.21 6.85 7.74
CA GLY A 78 12.92 5.60 8.45
C GLY A 78 11.82 5.67 9.50
N GLU A 79 11.28 6.84 9.83
CA GLU A 79 10.25 7.00 10.86
C GLU A 79 9.00 6.14 10.57
N LEU A 80 8.57 6.09 9.31
CA LEU A 80 7.43 5.30 8.88
C LEU A 80 7.59 3.79 9.19
N GLY A 81 8.77 3.23 8.90
CA GLY A 81 9.05 1.80 9.13
C GLY A 81 9.51 1.46 10.55
N LYS A 82 10.02 2.45 11.30
CA LYS A 82 10.56 2.27 12.66
C LYS A 82 9.57 2.61 13.76
N SER A 83 8.40 3.15 13.41
CA SER A 83 7.39 3.49 14.43
C SER A 83 6.92 2.24 15.17
N ILE A 84 6.59 2.37 16.45
CA ILE A 84 6.05 1.28 17.25
C ILE A 84 4.75 0.74 16.65
N GLU A 85 3.94 1.59 16.03
CA GLU A 85 2.69 1.22 15.38
C GLU A 85 2.93 0.30 14.17
N HIS A 86 4.00 0.55 13.40
CA HIS A 86 4.38 -0.33 12.30
C HIS A 86 4.93 -1.66 12.84
N GLN A 87 5.83 -1.61 13.81
CA GLN A 87 6.45 -2.81 14.39
C GLN A 87 5.43 -3.73 15.09
N THR A 88 4.38 -3.14 15.68
CA THR A 88 3.28 -3.90 16.30
C THR A 88 2.18 -4.28 15.32
N GLY A 89 2.33 -3.89 14.03
CA GLY A 89 1.40 -4.24 12.95
C GLY A 89 0.05 -3.54 13.05
N LEU A 90 -0.01 -2.33 13.60
CA LEU A 90 -1.23 -1.51 13.61
C LEU A 90 -1.52 -0.90 12.23
N TYR A 91 -0.49 -0.77 11.39
CA TYR A 91 -0.61 -0.42 9.98
C TYR A 91 0.43 -1.16 9.13
N TYR A 92 0.17 -1.19 7.84
CA TYR A 92 1.08 -1.65 6.80
C TYR A 92 1.40 -0.51 5.84
N VAL A 93 2.65 -0.35 5.43
CA VAL A 93 3.02 0.62 4.38
C VAL A 93 2.66 0.02 3.03
N GLN A 94 1.69 0.61 2.35
CA GLN A 94 1.16 0.06 1.11
C GLN A 94 0.65 1.16 0.19
N GLU A 95 1.02 1.10 -1.08
CA GLU A 95 0.51 2.00 -2.10
C GLU A 95 -0.98 1.76 -2.37
N LEU A 96 -1.74 2.83 -2.63
CA LEU A 96 -3.17 2.74 -2.88
C LEU A 96 -3.52 1.82 -4.06
N SER A 97 -2.75 1.91 -5.14
CA SER A 97 -2.89 1.02 -6.30
C SER A 97 -2.73 -0.47 -5.94
N SER A 98 -1.83 -0.78 -5.01
CA SER A 98 -1.64 -2.14 -4.52
C SER A 98 -2.80 -2.65 -3.66
N MET A 99 -3.58 -1.75 -3.04
CA MET A 99 -4.77 -2.10 -2.26
C MET A 99 -5.97 -2.47 -3.14
N MET A 100 -5.96 -2.08 -4.41
CA MET A 100 -7.12 -2.23 -5.30
C MET A 100 -7.42 -3.70 -5.66
N SER A 101 -6.40 -4.54 -5.83
CA SER A 101 -6.62 -5.95 -6.21
C SER A 101 -7.34 -6.77 -5.12
N PRO A 102 -6.99 -6.70 -3.82
CA PRO A 102 -7.79 -7.32 -2.78
C PRO A 102 -9.22 -6.76 -2.69
N LEU A 103 -9.39 -5.44 -2.86
CA LEU A 103 -10.71 -4.82 -2.87
C LEU A 103 -11.59 -5.33 -4.04
N ALA A 104 -11.00 -5.51 -5.22
CA ALA A 104 -11.71 -6.07 -6.37
C ALA A 104 -12.06 -7.55 -6.18
N LEU A 105 -11.23 -8.30 -5.45
CA LEU A 105 -11.49 -9.70 -5.12
C LEU A 105 -12.68 -9.85 -4.15
N GLN A 106 -12.87 -8.89 -3.23
CA GLN A 106 -13.95 -8.88 -2.24
C GLN A 106 -14.00 -10.16 -1.36
N ALA A 107 -12.83 -10.67 -0.98
CA ALA A 107 -12.74 -11.87 -0.14
C ALA A 107 -13.48 -11.67 1.19
N THR A 108 -14.28 -12.67 1.56
CA THR A 108 -15.09 -12.72 2.78
C THR A 108 -14.58 -13.76 3.76
N LYS A 109 -15.10 -13.75 4.97
CA LYS A 109 -14.73 -14.69 6.04
C LYS A 109 -15.06 -16.16 5.74
N GLU A 110 -15.83 -16.43 4.70
CA GLU A 110 -16.26 -17.79 4.32
C GLU A 110 -15.43 -18.34 3.13
N ASP A 111 -14.56 -17.50 2.55
CA ASP A 111 -13.81 -17.86 1.36
C ASP A 111 -12.54 -18.67 1.66
N TYR A 112 -12.12 -19.43 0.66
CA TYR A 112 -10.80 -20.02 0.55
C TYR A 112 -10.00 -19.25 -0.49
N VAL A 113 -8.95 -18.55 -0.05
CA VAL A 113 -8.15 -17.67 -0.89
C VAL A 113 -6.72 -18.19 -1.02
N LEU A 114 -6.20 -18.18 -2.24
CA LEU A 114 -4.81 -18.51 -2.53
C LEU A 114 -4.09 -17.27 -3.08
N ASP A 115 -3.07 -16.81 -2.36
CA ASP A 115 -2.14 -15.79 -2.82
C ASP A 115 -0.86 -16.46 -3.33
N LEU A 116 -0.72 -16.54 -4.66
CA LEU A 116 0.41 -17.22 -5.31
C LEU A 116 1.72 -16.42 -5.28
N CYS A 117 1.65 -15.10 -5.05
CA CYS A 117 2.77 -14.18 -5.04
C CYS A 117 2.72 -13.30 -3.79
N ALA A 118 2.69 -13.93 -2.62
CA ALA A 118 2.31 -13.32 -1.37
C ALA A 118 3.33 -12.30 -0.82
N ALA A 119 4.62 -12.55 -1.01
CA ALA A 119 5.66 -11.73 -0.39
C ALA A 119 5.70 -10.28 -0.95
N PRO A 120 5.87 -9.28 -0.11
CA PRO A 120 6.14 -9.29 1.33
C PRO A 120 4.87 -9.31 2.22
N GLY A 121 3.71 -9.68 1.72
CA GLY A 121 2.49 -9.85 2.50
C GLY A 121 1.49 -8.69 2.45
N SER A 122 1.71 -7.69 1.61
CA SER A 122 0.84 -6.51 1.54
C SER A 122 -0.61 -6.84 1.18
N LYS A 123 -0.81 -7.66 0.15
CA LYS A 123 -2.14 -8.09 -0.31
C LYS A 123 -2.69 -9.22 0.55
N THR A 124 -1.84 -10.18 0.92
CA THR A 124 -2.19 -11.29 1.81
C THR A 124 -2.75 -10.79 3.14
N THR A 125 -2.05 -9.86 3.81
CA THR A 125 -2.52 -9.31 5.09
C THR A 125 -3.74 -8.40 4.94
N GLN A 126 -3.95 -7.79 3.77
CA GLN A 126 -5.18 -7.06 3.48
C GLN A 126 -6.36 -8.01 3.34
N MET A 127 -6.19 -9.12 2.61
CA MET A 127 -7.24 -10.14 2.49
C MET A 127 -7.56 -10.77 3.84
N ALA A 128 -6.56 -11.11 4.66
CA ALA A 128 -6.77 -11.60 6.03
C ALA A 128 -7.61 -10.62 6.88
N MET A 129 -7.36 -9.32 6.72
CA MET A 129 -8.14 -8.27 7.40
C MET A 129 -9.59 -8.23 6.87
N MET A 130 -9.80 -8.28 5.54
CA MET A 130 -11.13 -8.29 4.92
C MET A 130 -11.93 -9.54 5.30
N MET A 131 -11.25 -10.68 5.44
CA MET A 131 -11.83 -11.94 5.89
C MET A 131 -12.03 -12.01 7.41
N GLU A 132 -11.79 -10.93 8.15
CA GLU A 132 -11.90 -10.89 9.62
C GLU A 132 -11.05 -11.98 10.32
N ASN A 133 -9.92 -12.33 9.73
CA ASN A 133 -9.03 -13.43 10.18
C ASN A 133 -9.75 -14.78 10.29
N SER A 134 -10.74 -15.02 9.43
CA SER A 134 -11.54 -16.25 9.32
C SER A 134 -11.39 -16.86 7.92
N GLY A 135 -12.02 -18.00 7.66
CA GLY A 135 -11.85 -18.72 6.39
C GLY A 135 -10.49 -19.38 6.25
N LEU A 136 -10.02 -19.54 5.03
CA LEU A 136 -8.69 -20.09 4.73
C LEU A 136 -7.94 -19.18 3.76
N LEU A 137 -6.76 -18.70 4.18
CA LEU A 137 -5.87 -17.93 3.32
C LEU A 137 -4.53 -18.65 3.23
N ILE A 138 -4.20 -19.14 2.03
CA ILE A 138 -2.92 -19.79 1.74
C ILE A 138 -2.03 -18.78 1.03
N ALA A 139 -0.85 -18.53 1.61
CA ALA A 139 0.15 -17.62 1.07
C ALA A 139 1.34 -18.41 0.52
N ASN A 140 1.66 -18.22 -0.74
CA ASN A 140 2.81 -18.83 -1.40
C ASN A 140 3.70 -17.75 -2.04
N ASP A 141 5.01 -17.98 -2.08
CA ASP A 141 5.96 -17.19 -2.87
C ASP A 141 7.10 -18.06 -3.34
N VAL A 142 7.69 -17.71 -4.47
CA VAL A 142 8.86 -18.42 -5.05
C VAL A 142 10.06 -18.35 -4.10
N LYS A 143 10.19 -17.27 -3.33
CA LYS A 143 11.29 -17.04 -2.38
C LYS A 143 10.78 -17.15 -0.95
N ILE A 144 10.98 -18.30 -0.34
CA ILE A 144 10.53 -18.58 1.04
C ILE A 144 11.08 -17.58 2.06
N ASP A 145 12.28 -17.06 1.85
CA ASP A 145 12.90 -16.06 2.74
C ASP A 145 12.13 -14.74 2.79
N ARG A 146 11.28 -14.47 1.81
CA ARG A 146 10.43 -13.29 1.75
C ARG A 146 9.08 -13.46 2.46
N LEU A 147 8.74 -14.67 2.87
CA LEU A 147 7.50 -15.00 3.61
C LEU A 147 7.66 -14.92 5.14
N ARG A 148 8.84 -14.52 5.62
CA ARG A 148 9.16 -14.44 7.06
C ARG A 148 8.86 -13.08 7.64
#